data_fc5ae2af9f908c4993d7ef32c34b9cf8
#
_entry.id   fc5ae2af9f908c4993d7ef32c34b9cf8
#
_cell.length_a   1.000
_cell.length_b   1.000
_cell.length_c   1.000
_cell.angle_alpha   90.00
_cell.angle_beta   90.00
_cell.angle_gamma   90.00
#
_symmetry.space_group_name_H-M   'P 1'
#
loop_
_entity.id
_entity.type
_entity.pdbx_description
1 polymer ?
#
loop_
_entity_poly.entity_id
_entity_poly.type
_entity_poly.pdbx_seq_one_letter_code
_entity_poly.pdbx_strand_id
1 'polypeptide(L)'
;MSVPKSSKAEDAYCLWQLCFGDTDAFLSTYFRELYREDRTLVGYTDGVATTHLQCLPLELTAGGRSLPVNYVVAVCTHPDYAGRGLMKAQLQDALRLAKDRGEVASLLLPAEAWLFDYYAAAAGYAPVVVATVTTDLDAVLREADPDCEGATLVDYLVKVERMNPAPQLLHTPALWRVMTEDYPTTEGYALCTHHTASGGVDGALFYIERGEEVIVQAVYGSTEVRSALLRELPQQDTGRISYYLRPQPSDGEEQRQLGMIRLLDPLRFLQQIAELHPELSGRWAYQDAFFPDLDGLYSVEAGRVVCTAYPKDDTGYTVCRSTAELLSALGNSLGTPLCYSLRLFFEAV
;
A
#
# COMPACT_ATOMS: atom_id res chain seq x y z
N MET A 1 37.18 -24.45 12.71
CA MET A 1 35.97 -24.15 13.47
C MET A 1 35.00 -23.50 12.47
N SER A 2 33.91 -24.17 12.11
CA SER A 2 32.88 -23.57 11.29
C SER A 2 32.13 -22.52 12.13
N VAL A 3 32.11 -21.27 11.65
CA VAL A 3 31.24 -20.22 12.21
C VAL A 3 29.82 -20.75 12.16
N PRO A 4 29.02 -20.69 13.25
CA PRO A 4 27.61 -21.04 13.20
C PRO A 4 26.96 -20.19 12.11
N LYS A 5 26.20 -20.80 11.19
CA LYS A 5 25.40 -20.07 10.23
C LYS A 5 24.37 -19.29 11.03
N SER A 6 24.33 -17.96 10.82
CA SER A 6 23.24 -17.12 11.34
C SER A 6 21.89 -17.64 10.83
N SER A 7 20.84 -17.41 11.58
CA SER A 7 19.48 -17.74 11.11
C SER A 7 19.05 -16.75 10.03
N LYS A 8 18.13 -17.14 9.16
CA LYS A 8 17.54 -16.24 8.15
C LYS A 8 16.93 -14.98 8.78
N ALA A 9 16.37 -15.10 10.00
CA ALA A 9 15.82 -13.98 10.74
C ALA A 9 16.91 -13.00 11.19
N GLU A 10 18.04 -13.50 11.67
CA GLU A 10 19.20 -12.67 12.06
C GLU A 10 19.80 -11.97 10.86
N ASP A 11 19.96 -12.66 9.72
CA ASP A 11 20.46 -12.06 8.48
C ASP A 11 19.52 -10.96 7.96
N ALA A 12 18.20 -11.20 8.01
CA ALA A 12 17.19 -10.22 7.63
C ALA A 12 17.24 -8.98 8.55
N TYR A 13 17.34 -9.19 9.86
CA TYR A 13 17.44 -8.12 10.85
C TYR A 13 18.70 -7.27 10.63
N CYS A 14 19.85 -7.91 10.49
CA CYS A 14 21.12 -7.21 10.27
C CYS A 14 21.13 -6.41 8.96
N LEU A 15 20.59 -6.98 7.86
CA LEU A 15 20.48 -6.25 6.59
C LEU A 15 19.55 -5.06 6.69
N TRP A 16 18.41 -5.20 7.35
CA TRP A 16 17.48 -4.10 7.57
C TRP A 16 18.15 -2.97 8.37
N GLN A 17 18.74 -3.29 9.52
CA GLN A 17 19.42 -2.30 10.34
C GLN A 17 20.56 -1.60 9.58
N LEU A 18 21.37 -2.37 8.80
CA LEU A 18 22.45 -1.82 7.99
C LEU A 18 21.96 -0.83 6.92
N CYS A 19 20.83 -1.14 6.27
CA CYS A 19 20.36 -0.39 5.11
C CYS A 19 19.47 0.79 5.45
N PHE A 20 18.68 0.70 6.51
CA PHE A 20 17.70 1.73 6.90
C PHE A 20 18.08 2.49 8.16
N GLY A 21 18.91 1.89 9.04
CA GLY A 21 19.31 2.54 10.28
C GLY A 21 18.21 2.60 11.35
N ASP A 22 17.14 1.84 11.19
CA ASP A 22 16.04 1.78 12.16
C ASP A 22 16.51 1.34 13.53
N THR A 23 15.80 1.80 14.57
CA THR A 23 16.15 1.51 15.96
C THR A 23 15.93 0.04 16.33
N ASP A 24 16.72 -0.48 17.27
CA ASP A 24 16.51 -1.84 17.82
C ASP A 24 15.11 -1.98 18.44
N ALA A 25 14.54 -0.93 18.98
CA ALA A 25 13.19 -0.95 19.56
C ALA A 25 12.13 -1.22 18.48
N PHE A 26 12.19 -0.47 17.37
CA PHE A 26 11.31 -0.68 16.21
C PHE A 26 11.49 -2.07 15.62
N LEU A 27 12.73 -2.46 15.29
CA LEU A 27 13.01 -3.74 14.66
C LEU A 27 12.57 -4.92 15.55
N SER A 28 12.79 -4.84 16.88
CA SER A 28 12.33 -5.87 17.80
C SER A 28 10.81 -6.02 17.81
N THR A 29 10.07 -4.89 17.79
CA THR A 29 8.61 -4.90 17.70
C THR A 29 8.15 -5.46 16.35
N TYR A 30 8.73 -4.97 15.26
CA TYR A 30 8.40 -5.42 13.92
C TYR A 30 8.63 -6.92 13.74
N PHE A 31 9.80 -7.43 14.11
CA PHE A 31 10.14 -8.84 13.97
C PHE A 31 9.28 -9.74 14.86
N ARG A 32 8.91 -9.30 16.05
CA ARG A 32 7.97 -10.02 16.93
C ARG A 32 6.58 -10.15 16.33
N GLU A 33 6.05 -9.08 15.73
CA GLU A 33 4.66 -9.02 15.27
C GLU A 33 4.47 -9.45 13.81
N LEU A 34 5.40 -9.11 12.93
CA LEU A 34 5.22 -9.19 11.48
C LEU A 34 6.19 -10.11 10.77
N TYR A 35 7.35 -10.45 11.37
CA TYR A 35 8.29 -11.34 10.72
C TYR A 35 7.69 -12.74 10.52
N ARG A 36 7.80 -13.22 9.28
CA ARG A 36 7.40 -14.58 8.89
C ARG A 36 8.46 -15.15 7.96
N GLU A 37 9.03 -16.30 8.33
CA GLU A 37 10.10 -16.91 7.56
C GLU A 37 9.67 -17.31 6.15
N ASP A 38 8.42 -17.77 5.97
CA ASP A 38 7.82 -18.13 4.69
C ASP A 38 7.46 -16.91 3.81
N ARG A 39 7.51 -15.71 4.38
CA ARG A 39 7.21 -14.43 3.74
C ARG A 39 8.43 -13.51 3.61
N THR A 40 9.59 -13.95 4.08
CA THR A 40 10.84 -13.19 4.04
C THR A 40 11.79 -13.83 3.03
N LEU A 41 12.35 -13.01 2.13
CA LEU A 41 13.40 -13.43 1.21
C LEU A 41 14.72 -12.78 1.61
N VAL A 42 15.75 -13.60 1.75
CA VAL A 42 17.15 -13.17 1.94
C VAL A 42 17.98 -13.82 0.84
N GLY A 43 18.65 -13.00 0.04
CA GLY A 43 19.57 -13.46 -0.98
C GLY A 43 21.00 -13.53 -0.45
N TYR A 44 21.76 -14.52 -0.93
CA TYR A 44 23.14 -14.75 -0.48
C TYR A 44 24.10 -14.77 -1.66
N THR A 45 25.29 -14.18 -1.46
CA THR A 45 26.41 -14.24 -2.39
C THR A 45 27.64 -14.66 -1.60
N ASP A 46 28.28 -15.78 -1.98
CA ASP A 46 29.46 -16.33 -1.30
C ASP A 46 29.26 -16.52 0.23
N GLY A 47 28.02 -16.84 0.65
CA GLY A 47 27.66 -17.05 2.04
C GLY A 47 27.37 -15.78 2.85
N VAL A 48 27.41 -14.60 2.21
CA VAL A 48 27.04 -13.31 2.80
C VAL A 48 25.60 -12.97 2.42
N ALA A 49 24.79 -12.55 3.37
CA ALA A 49 23.44 -12.02 3.11
C ALA A 49 23.55 -10.68 2.36
N THR A 50 23.00 -10.61 1.15
CA THR A 50 23.21 -9.48 0.24
C THR A 50 21.96 -8.72 -0.11
N THR A 51 20.79 -9.35 -0.02
CA THR A 51 19.51 -8.71 -0.32
C THR A 51 18.44 -9.19 0.67
N HIS A 52 17.51 -8.32 0.99
CA HIS A 52 16.37 -8.63 1.86
C HIS A 52 15.10 -7.95 1.35
N LEU A 53 13.98 -8.62 1.48
CA LEU A 53 12.64 -8.05 1.41
C LEU A 53 11.65 -8.94 2.18
N GLN A 54 10.54 -8.35 2.62
CA GLN A 54 9.42 -9.08 3.20
C GLN A 54 8.12 -8.84 2.42
N CYS A 55 7.26 -9.85 2.47
CA CYS A 55 5.98 -9.90 1.79
C CYS A 55 4.86 -10.00 2.81
N LEU A 56 4.31 -8.87 3.27
CA LEU A 56 3.20 -8.86 4.22
C LEU A 56 1.88 -9.20 3.52
N PRO A 57 1.10 -10.16 4.03
CA PRO A 57 -0.22 -10.45 3.49
C PRO A 57 -1.20 -9.36 3.94
N LEU A 58 -1.82 -8.69 2.96
CA LEU A 58 -2.87 -7.70 3.18
C LEU A 58 -4.11 -8.06 2.35
N GLU A 59 -5.16 -7.27 2.51
CA GLU A 59 -6.38 -7.36 1.72
C GLU A 59 -6.64 -6.03 1.02
N LEU A 60 -6.93 -6.09 -0.29
CA LEU A 60 -7.46 -4.98 -1.05
C LEU A 60 -8.97 -5.10 -1.04
N THR A 61 -9.67 -4.15 -0.43
CA THR A 61 -11.12 -4.18 -0.34
C THR A 61 -11.75 -3.10 -1.20
N ALA A 62 -12.90 -3.44 -1.76
CA ALA A 62 -13.77 -2.49 -2.46
C ALA A 62 -15.19 -3.06 -2.52
N GLY A 63 -16.21 -2.22 -2.25
CA GLY A 63 -17.62 -2.64 -2.27
C GLY A 63 -17.95 -3.80 -1.33
N GLY A 64 -17.23 -3.93 -0.20
CA GLY A 64 -17.42 -5.01 0.78
C GLY A 64 -16.79 -6.36 0.40
N ARG A 65 -16.01 -6.42 -0.68
CA ARG A 65 -15.25 -7.60 -1.10
C ARG A 65 -13.76 -7.39 -0.91
N SER A 66 -13.06 -8.46 -0.53
CA SER A 66 -11.61 -8.44 -0.34
C SER A 66 -10.90 -9.35 -1.32
N LEU A 67 -9.75 -8.89 -1.81
CA LEU A 67 -8.80 -9.67 -2.58
C LEU A 67 -7.48 -9.78 -1.79
N PRO A 68 -6.89 -10.99 -1.69
CA PRO A 68 -5.59 -11.15 -1.05
C PRO A 68 -4.53 -10.48 -1.90
N VAL A 69 -3.70 -9.68 -1.26
CA VAL A 69 -2.58 -8.97 -1.91
C VAL A 69 -1.31 -9.11 -1.07
N ASN A 70 -0.18 -8.86 -1.73
CA ASN A 70 1.13 -8.86 -1.12
C ASN A 70 1.63 -7.41 -0.96
N TYR A 71 2.03 -7.03 0.22
CA TYR A 71 2.71 -5.76 0.47
C TYR A 71 4.20 -6.00 0.70
N VAL A 72 5.02 -5.50 -0.22
CA VAL A 72 6.49 -5.66 -0.18
C VAL A 72 7.10 -4.52 0.61
N VAL A 73 7.85 -4.87 1.64
CA VAL A 73 8.51 -3.93 2.55
C VAL A 73 9.98 -4.29 2.73
N ALA A 74 10.75 -3.36 3.27
CA ALA A 74 12.17 -3.52 3.63
C ALA A 74 13.02 -4.03 2.47
N VAL A 75 12.79 -3.49 1.28
CA VAL A 75 13.52 -3.83 0.05
C VAL A 75 14.91 -3.22 0.12
N CYS A 76 15.93 -4.01 0.40
CA CYS A 76 17.28 -3.49 0.52
C CYS A 76 18.34 -4.45 -0.05
N THR A 77 19.46 -3.83 -0.43
CA THR A 77 20.67 -4.53 -0.90
C THR A 77 21.86 -4.04 -0.06
N HIS A 78 22.63 -4.98 0.46
CA HIS A 78 23.88 -4.66 1.16
C HIS A 78 24.72 -3.67 0.34
N PRO A 79 25.22 -2.57 0.90
CA PRO A 79 25.91 -1.51 0.14
C PRO A 79 27.04 -2.01 -0.78
N ASP A 80 27.87 -2.95 -0.30
CA ASP A 80 28.99 -3.52 -1.09
C ASP A 80 28.56 -4.39 -2.28
N TYR A 81 27.27 -4.74 -2.34
CA TYR A 81 26.69 -5.56 -3.40
C TYR A 81 25.68 -4.81 -4.28
N ALA A 82 25.50 -3.51 -4.05
CA ALA A 82 24.62 -2.67 -4.86
C ALA A 82 25.02 -2.62 -6.34
N GLY A 83 24.05 -2.34 -7.22
CA GLY A 83 24.27 -2.17 -8.66
C GLY A 83 24.50 -3.47 -9.44
N ARG A 84 24.41 -4.64 -8.80
CA ARG A 84 24.64 -5.96 -9.47
C ARG A 84 23.36 -6.65 -9.94
N GLY A 85 22.20 -6.00 -9.83
CA GLY A 85 20.91 -6.55 -10.26
C GLY A 85 20.31 -7.60 -9.31
N LEU A 86 20.90 -7.85 -8.15
CA LEU A 86 20.49 -8.88 -7.20
C LEU A 86 19.05 -8.65 -6.70
N MET A 87 18.73 -7.42 -6.33
CA MET A 87 17.38 -7.07 -5.84
C MET A 87 16.32 -7.22 -6.93
N LYS A 88 16.66 -6.89 -8.18
CA LYS A 88 15.73 -7.09 -9.30
C LYS A 88 15.31 -8.57 -9.42
N ALA A 89 16.27 -9.48 -9.35
CA ALA A 89 16.00 -10.92 -9.40
C ALA A 89 15.14 -11.37 -8.20
N GLN A 90 15.51 -10.95 -6.99
CA GLN A 90 14.79 -11.32 -5.78
C GLN A 90 13.36 -10.76 -5.76
N LEU A 91 13.14 -9.53 -6.24
CA LEU A 91 11.81 -8.94 -6.35
C LEU A 91 10.92 -9.73 -7.34
N GLN A 92 11.48 -10.18 -8.46
CA GLN A 92 10.77 -11.06 -9.40
C GLN A 92 10.41 -12.42 -8.78
N ASP A 93 11.32 -12.99 -7.97
CA ASP A 93 11.03 -14.22 -7.22
C ASP A 93 9.92 -14.02 -6.18
N ALA A 94 9.93 -12.88 -5.48
CA ALA A 94 8.85 -12.51 -4.56
C ALA A 94 7.48 -12.44 -5.26
N LEU A 95 7.42 -11.87 -6.48
CA LEU A 95 6.20 -11.81 -7.28
C LEU A 95 5.72 -13.20 -7.72
N ARG A 96 6.64 -14.11 -8.11
CA ARG A 96 6.27 -15.50 -8.44
C ARG A 96 5.66 -16.21 -7.22
N LEU A 97 6.31 -16.10 -6.08
CA LEU A 97 5.82 -16.67 -4.83
C LEU A 97 4.46 -16.09 -4.41
N ALA A 98 4.24 -14.78 -4.59
CA ALA A 98 2.97 -14.13 -4.32
C ALA A 98 1.86 -14.68 -5.24
N LYS A 99 2.15 -14.81 -6.54
CA LYS A 99 1.24 -15.40 -7.52
C LYS A 99 0.90 -16.85 -7.20
N ASP A 100 1.90 -17.68 -6.83
CA ASP A 100 1.72 -19.09 -6.45
C ASP A 100 0.84 -19.25 -5.19
N ARG A 101 0.83 -18.24 -4.30
CA ARG A 101 -0.06 -18.16 -3.14
C ARG A 101 -1.49 -17.72 -3.48
N GLY A 102 -1.75 -17.34 -4.73
CA GLY A 102 -3.05 -16.85 -5.18
C GLY A 102 -3.32 -15.39 -4.77
N GLU A 103 -2.28 -14.62 -4.49
CA GLU A 103 -2.37 -13.17 -4.28
C GLU A 103 -2.64 -12.49 -5.62
N VAL A 104 -3.62 -11.58 -5.63
CA VAL A 104 -4.13 -10.96 -6.87
C VAL A 104 -3.23 -9.82 -7.34
N ALA A 105 -2.55 -9.18 -6.42
CA ALA A 105 -1.62 -8.11 -6.72
C ALA A 105 -0.50 -8.04 -5.68
N SER A 106 0.58 -7.36 -6.04
CA SER A 106 1.65 -6.96 -5.15
C SER A 106 1.72 -5.44 -5.08
N LEU A 107 1.92 -4.90 -3.89
CA LEU A 107 2.00 -3.47 -3.63
C LEU A 107 3.33 -3.15 -2.96
N LEU A 108 3.79 -1.92 -3.14
CA LEU A 108 4.92 -1.33 -2.40
C LEU A 108 4.80 0.19 -2.37
N LEU A 109 5.49 0.80 -1.42
CA LEU A 109 5.63 2.25 -1.31
C LEU A 109 7.11 2.62 -1.55
N PRO A 110 7.41 3.31 -2.66
CA PRO A 110 8.74 3.84 -2.88
C PRO A 110 9.07 4.96 -1.89
N ALA A 111 10.17 4.84 -1.16
CA ALA A 111 10.63 5.88 -0.24
C ALA A 111 11.11 7.15 -0.96
N GLU A 112 11.59 7.02 -2.20
CA GLU A 112 12.15 8.11 -2.99
C GLU A 112 11.58 8.14 -4.41
N ALA A 113 11.52 9.32 -5.02
CA ALA A 113 10.92 9.51 -6.35
C ALA A 113 11.53 8.62 -7.45
N TRP A 114 12.86 8.43 -7.45
CA TRP A 114 13.54 7.59 -8.44
C TRP A 114 13.19 6.09 -8.34
N LEU A 115 12.72 5.65 -7.19
CA LEU A 115 12.31 4.26 -6.97
C LEU A 115 11.04 3.90 -7.75
N PHE A 116 10.18 4.85 -8.09
CA PHE A 116 9.04 4.59 -8.97
C PHE A 116 9.49 4.06 -10.33
N ASP A 117 10.48 4.70 -10.95
CA ASP A 117 11.04 4.24 -12.21
C ASP A 117 11.76 2.90 -12.07
N TYR A 118 12.49 2.73 -10.96
CA TYR A 118 13.18 1.48 -10.67
C TYR A 118 12.19 0.30 -10.57
N TYR A 119 11.14 0.40 -9.77
CA TYR A 119 10.18 -0.69 -9.59
C TYR A 119 9.34 -0.94 -10.84
N ALA A 120 9.03 0.08 -11.61
CA ALA A 120 8.40 -0.08 -12.91
C ALA A 120 9.29 -0.90 -13.86
N ALA A 121 10.56 -0.55 -13.99
CA ALA A 121 11.52 -1.24 -14.88
C ALA A 121 11.94 -2.61 -14.36
N ALA A 122 12.09 -2.80 -13.05
CA ALA A 122 12.56 -4.05 -12.45
C ALA A 122 11.49 -5.14 -12.42
N ALA A 123 10.21 -4.77 -12.20
CA ALA A 123 9.17 -5.73 -11.92
C ALA A 123 7.76 -5.35 -12.44
N GLY A 124 7.65 -4.27 -13.22
CA GLY A 124 6.40 -3.87 -13.87
C GLY A 124 5.34 -3.30 -12.93
N TYR A 125 5.75 -2.69 -11.83
CA TYR A 125 4.83 -1.95 -10.96
C TYR A 125 4.32 -0.67 -11.62
N ALA A 126 3.08 -0.28 -11.28
CA ALA A 126 2.42 0.93 -11.76
C ALA A 126 1.99 1.82 -10.59
N PRO A 127 2.16 3.14 -10.67
CA PRO A 127 1.71 4.06 -9.62
C PRO A 127 0.18 4.14 -9.62
N VAL A 128 -0.46 3.74 -8.52
CA VAL A 128 -1.93 3.78 -8.37
C VAL A 128 -2.38 4.14 -6.98
N VAL A 129 -1.45 4.18 -6.01
CA VAL A 129 -1.78 4.60 -4.67
C VAL A 129 -1.48 6.09 -4.57
N VAL A 130 -2.53 6.87 -4.40
CA VAL A 130 -2.45 8.32 -4.35
C VAL A 130 -3.21 8.87 -3.14
N ALA A 131 -2.80 10.04 -2.67
CA ALA A 131 -3.59 10.86 -1.76
C ALA A 131 -3.87 12.20 -2.42
N THR A 132 -5.04 12.75 -2.16
CA THR A 132 -5.33 14.14 -2.45
C THR A 132 -4.77 15.00 -1.31
N VAL A 133 -3.96 15.98 -1.64
CA VAL A 133 -3.41 16.92 -0.66
C VAL A 133 -4.25 18.19 -0.67
N THR A 134 -4.81 18.55 0.47
CA THR A 134 -5.66 19.74 0.59
C THR A 134 -5.36 20.52 1.86
N THR A 135 -5.73 21.80 1.88
CA THR A 135 -5.78 22.64 3.07
C THR A 135 -7.24 22.92 3.50
N ASP A 136 -8.22 22.35 2.78
CA ASP A 136 -9.65 22.53 3.06
C ASP A 136 -10.10 21.61 4.21
N LEU A 137 -10.33 22.18 5.37
CA LEU A 137 -10.84 21.47 6.55
C LEU A 137 -12.24 20.87 6.31
N ASP A 138 -13.09 21.54 5.54
CA ASP A 138 -14.44 21.03 5.25
C ASP A 138 -14.35 19.77 4.38
N ALA A 139 -13.38 19.67 3.48
CA ALA A 139 -13.12 18.45 2.73
C ALA A 139 -12.74 17.29 3.67
N VAL A 140 -11.87 17.54 4.65
CA VAL A 140 -11.50 16.54 5.67
C VAL A 140 -12.72 16.06 6.46
N LEU A 141 -13.58 16.96 6.88
CA LEU A 141 -14.77 16.63 7.67
C LEU A 141 -15.84 15.87 6.86
N ARG A 142 -15.92 16.11 5.54
CA ARG A 142 -16.82 15.35 4.64
C ARG A 142 -16.43 13.88 4.48
N GLU A 143 -15.16 13.51 4.70
CA GLU A 143 -14.69 12.11 4.64
C GLU A 143 -14.90 11.34 5.96
N ALA A 144 -15.85 11.71 6.78
CA ALA A 144 -16.15 11.04 8.05
C ALA A 144 -16.32 9.52 7.87
N ASP A 145 -15.84 8.78 8.87
CA ASP A 145 -16.00 7.34 8.92
C ASP A 145 -17.33 6.95 9.58
N PRO A 146 -17.80 5.71 9.36
CA PRO A 146 -18.94 5.17 10.09
C PRO A 146 -18.72 5.19 11.60
N ASP A 147 -19.77 5.50 12.37
CA ASP A 147 -19.72 5.48 13.83
C ASP A 147 -19.43 4.07 14.34
N CYS A 148 -18.33 3.94 15.05
CA CYS A 148 -17.98 2.71 15.74
C CYS A 148 -17.03 3.02 16.91
N GLU A 149 -16.91 2.06 17.83
CA GLU A 149 -15.91 2.11 18.89
C GLU A 149 -15.16 0.79 19.00
N GLY A 150 -13.94 0.82 19.51
CA GLY A 150 -13.10 -0.32 19.85
C GLY A 150 -12.70 -0.30 21.31
N ALA A 151 -12.45 -1.45 21.90
CA ALA A 151 -11.93 -1.55 23.27
C ALA A 151 -10.49 -0.99 23.37
N THR A 152 -9.74 -1.09 22.29
CA THR A 152 -8.40 -0.53 22.12
C THR A 152 -8.32 0.26 20.84
N LEU A 153 -7.24 1.04 20.66
CA LEU A 153 -6.97 1.76 19.41
C LEU A 153 -6.89 0.80 18.22
N VAL A 154 -6.19 -0.32 18.36
CA VAL A 154 -6.06 -1.31 17.29
C VAL A 154 -7.41 -1.93 16.92
N ASP A 155 -8.25 -2.29 17.93
CA ASP A 155 -9.59 -2.81 17.66
C ASP A 155 -10.47 -1.80 16.90
N TYR A 156 -10.37 -0.52 17.27
CA TYR A 156 -11.07 0.56 16.59
C TYR A 156 -10.61 0.71 15.14
N LEU A 157 -9.29 0.81 14.90
CA LEU A 157 -8.74 1.03 13.57
C LEU A 157 -9.07 -0.12 12.61
N VAL A 158 -8.94 -1.37 13.06
CA VAL A 158 -9.35 -2.55 12.27
C VAL A 158 -10.84 -2.51 11.94
N LYS A 159 -11.68 -2.12 12.90
CA LYS A 159 -13.13 -2.09 12.73
C LYS A 159 -13.55 -0.97 11.77
N VAL A 160 -13.06 0.24 11.96
CA VAL A 160 -13.43 1.39 11.13
C VAL A 160 -12.99 1.22 9.68
N GLU A 161 -11.82 0.65 9.42
CA GLU A 161 -11.38 0.33 8.06
C GLU A 161 -12.32 -0.69 7.39
N ARG A 162 -12.67 -1.77 8.09
CA ARG A 162 -13.57 -2.80 7.54
C ARG A 162 -14.99 -2.30 7.28
N MET A 163 -15.46 -1.32 8.04
CA MET A 163 -16.78 -0.71 7.84
C MET A 163 -16.81 0.30 6.68
N ASN A 164 -15.66 0.79 6.26
CA ASN A 164 -15.57 1.78 5.20
C ASN A 164 -15.70 1.10 3.82
N PRO A 165 -16.68 1.49 2.97
CA PRO A 165 -16.94 0.86 1.68
C PRO A 165 -15.96 1.29 0.57
N ALA A 166 -15.17 2.34 0.79
CA ALA A 166 -14.27 2.86 -0.24
C ALA A 166 -13.17 1.84 -0.61
N PRO A 167 -12.69 1.85 -1.87
CA PRO A 167 -11.55 1.03 -2.27
C PRO A 167 -10.31 1.38 -1.44
N GLN A 168 -9.79 0.40 -0.71
CA GLN A 168 -8.64 0.60 0.18
C GLN A 168 -7.91 -0.70 0.51
N LEU A 169 -6.68 -0.57 1.00
CA LEU A 169 -5.96 -1.64 1.64
C LEU A 169 -6.36 -1.72 3.12
N LEU A 170 -6.56 -2.94 3.61
CA LEU A 170 -6.83 -3.19 5.02
C LEU A 170 -5.55 -3.59 5.75
N HIS A 171 -5.28 -2.91 6.83
CA HIS A 171 -4.21 -3.28 7.73
C HIS A 171 -4.61 -4.48 8.60
N THR A 172 -3.66 -5.38 8.84
CA THR A 172 -3.86 -6.45 9.82
C THR A 172 -3.76 -5.89 11.24
N PRO A 173 -4.36 -6.57 12.25
CA PRO A 173 -4.18 -6.17 13.65
C PRO A 173 -2.70 -6.12 14.09
N ALA A 174 -1.86 -7.01 13.55
CA ALA A 174 -0.43 -7.00 13.82
C ALA A 174 0.27 -5.78 13.22
N LEU A 175 -0.08 -5.41 11.99
CA LEU A 175 0.46 -4.21 11.35
C LEU A 175 0.03 -2.94 12.10
N TRP A 176 -1.24 -2.84 12.50
CA TRP A 176 -1.70 -1.73 13.33
C TRP A 176 -0.99 -1.63 14.68
N ARG A 177 -0.69 -2.77 15.34
CA ARG A 177 0.11 -2.74 16.59
C ARG A 177 1.47 -2.13 16.37
N VAL A 178 2.21 -2.59 15.36
CA VAL A 178 3.53 -2.03 15.06
C VAL A 178 3.44 -0.54 14.76
N MET A 179 2.51 -0.13 13.89
CA MET A 179 2.37 1.27 13.51
C MET A 179 1.99 2.16 14.69
N THR A 180 1.04 1.76 15.53
CA THR A 180 0.60 2.58 16.67
C THR A 180 1.61 2.61 17.82
N GLU A 181 2.47 1.59 17.95
CA GLU A 181 3.57 1.59 18.91
C GLU A 181 4.76 2.45 18.43
N ASP A 182 5.07 2.38 17.14
CA ASP A 182 6.24 3.07 16.57
C ASP A 182 5.98 4.55 16.24
N TYR A 183 4.83 4.85 15.66
CA TYR A 183 4.50 6.18 15.14
C TYR A 183 4.83 7.33 16.13
N PRO A 184 4.40 7.28 17.40
CA PRO A 184 4.70 8.34 18.35
C PRO A 184 6.14 8.34 18.87
N THR A 185 6.97 7.37 18.49
CA THR A 185 8.39 7.32 18.89
C THR A 185 9.32 7.99 17.87
N THR A 186 8.82 8.21 16.66
CA THR A 186 9.56 8.88 15.59
C THR A 186 9.50 10.40 15.79
N GLU A 187 10.63 11.08 15.67
CA GLU A 187 10.71 12.53 15.86
C GLU A 187 9.79 13.28 14.88
N GLY A 188 8.97 14.17 15.40
CA GLY A 188 8.00 14.94 14.63
C GLY A 188 6.70 14.20 14.31
N TYR A 189 6.55 12.91 14.68
CA TYR A 189 5.33 12.16 14.47
C TYR A 189 4.47 12.14 15.73
N ALA A 190 3.17 12.34 15.58
CA ALA A 190 2.23 12.36 16.70
C ALA A 190 0.94 11.60 16.41
N LEU A 191 0.46 10.91 17.43
CA LEU A 191 -0.76 10.14 17.44
C LEU A 191 -1.65 10.58 18.61
N CYS A 192 -2.86 11.08 18.28
CA CYS A 192 -3.90 11.41 19.25
C CYS A 192 -5.07 10.44 19.13
N THR A 193 -5.75 10.16 20.25
CA THR A 193 -6.92 9.29 20.28
C THR A 193 -8.11 10.00 20.93
N HIS A 194 -9.31 9.77 20.41
CA HIS A 194 -10.54 10.20 21.02
C HIS A 194 -11.22 9.02 21.71
N HIS A 195 -11.85 9.30 22.86
CA HIS A 195 -12.48 8.27 23.69
C HIS A 195 -13.94 8.61 23.96
N THR A 196 -14.79 7.59 23.90
CA THR A 196 -16.19 7.70 24.30
C THR A 196 -16.31 7.87 25.82
N ALA A 197 -17.48 8.26 26.30
CA ALA A 197 -17.77 8.35 27.73
C ALA A 197 -17.64 6.98 28.46
N SER A 198 -17.76 5.87 27.75
CA SER A 198 -17.54 4.50 28.26
C SER A 198 -16.07 4.10 28.32
N GLY A 199 -15.17 4.92 27.76
CA GLY A 199 -13.73 4.67 27.72
C GLY A 199 -13.26 3.89 26.48
N GLY A 200 -14.15 3.54 25.55
CA GLY A 200 -13.78 2.97 24.26
C GLY A 200 -13.14 4.02 23.35
N VAL A 201 -12.37 3.59 22.36
CA VAL A 201 -11.76 4.45 21.34
C VAL A 201 -12.73 4.59 20.17
N ASP A 202 -13.01 5.81 19.73
CA ASP A 202 -13.88 6.13 18.59
C ASP A 202 -13.27 7.11 17.60
N GLY A 203 -12.00 7.47 17.79
CA GLY A 203 -11.24 8.30 16.84
C GLY A 203 -9.74 8.22 17.01
N ALA A 204 -9.02 8.52 15.93
CA ALA A 204 -7.58 8.62 15.92
C ALA A 204 -7.10 9.67 14.90
N LEU A 205 -6.02 10.37 15.24
CA LEU A 205 -5.38 11.39 14.42
C LEU A 205 -3.90 11.09 14.34
N PHE A 206 -3.38 10.96 13.13
CA PHE A 206 -1.96 10.77 12.82
C PHE A 206 -1.45 11.99 12.05
N TYR A 207 -0.45 12.65 12.58
CA TYR A 207 0.14 13.82 11.91
C TYR A 207 1.65 13.90 12.11
N ILE A 208 2.30 14.67 11.25
CA ILE A 208 3.75 14.93 11.27
C ILE A 208 3.95 16.43 11.38
N GLU A 209 4.90 16.85 12.22
CA GLU A 209 5.40 18.21 12.29
C GLU A 209 6.73 18.32 11.56
N ARG A 210 6.80 19.14 10.52
CA ARG A 210 8.02 19.41 9.72
C ARG A 210 8.26 20.91 9.63
N GLY A 211 9.06 21.45 10.54
CA GLY A 211 9.32 22.89 10.61
C GLY A 211 8.03 23.67 10.89
N GLU A 212 7.60 24.52 9.93
CA GLU A 212 6.37 25.31 10.05
C GLU A 212 5.14 24.61 9.43
N GLU A 213 5.27 23.37 8.97
CA GLU A 213 4.17 22.60 8.36
C GLU A 213 3.72 21.46 9.27
N VAL A 214 2.41 21.31 9.41
CA VAL A 214 1.75 20.14 10.00
C VAL A 214 1.08 19.36 8.87
N ILE A 215 1.43 18.08 8.74
CA ILE A 215 0.86 17.18 7.73
C ILE A 215 -0.01 16.16 8.44
N VAL A 216 -1.32 16.27 8.30
CA VAL A 216 -2.27 15.25 8.77
C VAL A 216 -2.29 14.10 7.77
N GLN A 217 -1.68 12.99 8.14
CA GLN A 217 -1.61 11.80 7.28
C GLN A 217 -2.91 11.00 7.30
N ALA A 218 -3.56 10.91 8.46
CA ALA A 218 -4.85 10.25 8.58
C ALA A 218 -5.64 10.78 9.79
N VAL A 219 -6.94 10.93 9.63
CA VAL A 219 -7.88 11.16 10.72
C VAL A 219 -9.05 10.21 10.59
N TYR A 220 -9.39 9.54 11.68
CA TYR A 220 -10.47 8.56 11.77
C TYR A 220 -11.53 9.05 12.76
N GLY A 221 -12.80 8.79 12.45
CA GLY A 221 -13.94 9.11 13.32
C GLY A 221 -15.11 9.72 12.58
N SER A 222 -16.21 9.92 13.30
CA SER A 222 -17.35 10.73 12.85
C SER A 222 -16.95 12.19 12.64
N THR A 223 -17.79 12.98 12.01
CA THR A 223 -17.52 14.42 11.79
C THR A 223 -17.24 15.16 13.11
N GLU A 224 -17.97 14.84 14.17
CA GLU A 224 -17.80 15.43 15.50
C GLU A 224 -16.48 15.05 16.12
N VAL A 225 -16.13 13.75 16.05
CA VAL A 225 -14.87 13.20 16.59
C VAL A 225 -13.68 13.78 15.84
N ARG A 226 -13.72 13.82 14.50
CA ARG A 226 -12.69 14.47 13.68
C ARG A 226 -12.51 15.93 14.03
N SER A 227 -13.61 16.68 14.20
CA SER A 227 -13.57 18.07 14.62
C SER A 227 -12.92 18.24 15.98
N ALA A 228 -13.15 17.31 16.93
CA ALA A 228 -12.49 17.36 18.23
C ALA A 228 -11.00 17.10 18.12
N LEU A 229 -10.59 16.04 17.42
CA LEU A 229 -9.19 15.67 17.22
C LEU A 229 -8.39 16.76 16.49
N LEU A 230 -8.96 17.36 15.44
CA LEU A 230 -8.29 18.39 14.66
C LEU A 230 -8.07 19.70 15.43
N ARG A 231 -8.82 19.94 16.51
CA ARG A 231 -8.55 21.09 17.43
C ARG A 231 -7.33 20.85 18.33
N GLU A 232 -6.89 19.60 18.48
CA GLU A 232 -5.67 19.27 19.25
C GLU A 232 -4.38 19.50 18.45
N LEU A 233 -4.50 19.76 17.14
CA LEU A 233 -3.33 20.06 16.32
C LEU A 233 -2.58 21.30 16.87
N PRO A 234 -1.24 21.31 16.82
CA PRO A 234 -0.45 22.46 17.20
C PRO A 234 -0.94 23.72 16.47
N GLN A 235 -1.27 24.77 17.22
CA GLN A 235 -1.60 26.06 16.63
C GLN A 235 -0.30 26.72 16.16
N GLN A 236 -0.15 26.80 14.86
CA GLN A 236 0.99 27.49 14.26
C GLN A 236 0.58 28.92 13.90
N ASP A 237 1.24 29.91 14.47
CA ASP A 237 0.95 31.33 14.21
C ASP A 237 1.13 31.75 12.74
N THR A 238 1.92 30.97 11.96
CA THR A 238 2.25 31.21 10.54
C THR A 238 2.30 29.95 9.70
N GLY A 239 2.08 28.77 10.30
CA GLY A 239 2.29 27.47 9.66
C GLY A 239 1.14 27.00 8.78
N ARG A 240 1.47 26.19 7.80
CA ARG A 240 0.51 25.55 6.89
C ARG A 240 0.09 24.18 7.47
N ILE A 241 -1.21 23.90 7.49
CA ILE A 241 -1.73 22.56 7.76
C ILE A 241 -2.17 21.94 6.43
N SER A 242 -1.60 20.79 6.09
CA SER A 242 -1.94 20.01 4.92
C SER A 242 -2.58 18.68 5.35
N TYR A 243 -3.61 18.25 4.64
CA TYR A 243 -4.33 17.02 4.93
C TYR A 243 -4.21 16.05 3.76
N TYR A 244 -3.97 14.77 4.06
CA TYR A 244 -4.04 13.70 3.08
C TYR A 244 -5.43 13.08 3.12
N LEU A 245 -6.14 13.19 2.01
CA LEU A 245 -7.47 12.61 1.81
C LEU A 245 -7.39 11.42 0.85
N ARG A 246 -8.47 10.67 0.81
CA ARG A 246 -8.67 9.66 -0.24
C ARG A 246 -8.63 10.34 -1.61
N PRO A 247 -8.19 9.60 -2.67
CA PRO A 247 -8.19 10.14 -4.01
C PRO A 247 -9.57 10.70 -4.37
N GLN A 248 -9.60 11.98 -4.73
CA GLN A 248 -10.81 12.63 -5.21
C GLN A 248 -10.59 13.05 -6.67
N PRO A 249 -11.51 12.75 -7.60
CA PRO A 249 -11.40 13.18 -8.98
C PRO A 249 -11.83 14.65 -9.13
N SER A 250 -11.22 15.59 -8.40
CA SER A 250 -11.54 17.01 -8.50
C SER A 250 -10.48 17.77 -9.28
N ASP A 251 -10.92 18.67 -10.15
CA ASP A 251 -10.05 19.56 -10.92
C ASP A 251 -9.37 20.56 -9.96
N GLY A 252 -8.06 20.51 -9.87
CA GLY A 252 -7.23 21.52 -9.20
C GLY A 252 -6.64 21.15 -7.84
N GLU A 253 -6.91 19.99 -7.29
CA GLU A 253 -6.25 19.51 -6.08
C GLU A 253 -4.95 18.76 -6.41
N GLU A 254 -3.92 18.96 -5.57
CA GLU A 254 -2.65 18.28 -5.71
C GLU A 254 -2.82 16.80 -5.35
N GLN A 255 -2.44 15.92 -6.27
CA GLN A 255 -2.38 14.48 -6.00
C GLN A 255 -0.94 14.06 -5.76
N ARG A 256 -0.70 13.41 -4.63
CA ARG A 256 0.59 12.83 -4.28
C ARG A 256 0.57 11.33 -4.53
N GLN A 257 1.49 10.85 -5.36
CA GLN A 257 1.72 9.43 -5.52
C GLN A 257 2.41 8.89 -4.26
N LEU A 258 1.81 7.86 -3.66
CA LEU A 258 2.31 7.21 -2.45
C LEU A 258 2.86 5.82 -2.73
N GLY A 259 2.22 5.07 -3.62
CA GLY A 259 2.60 3.69 -3.84
C GLY A 259 2.28 3.14 -5.23
N MET A 260 2.71 1.92 -5.43
CA MET A 260 2.62 1.22 -6.69
C MET A 260 1.98 -0.15 -6.53
N ILE A 261 1.31 -0.63 -7.60
CA ILE A 261 0.71 -1.96 -7.68
C ILE A 261 1.29 -2.74 -8.87
N ARG A 262 1.38 -4.04 -8.71
CA ARG A 262 1.68 -5.01 -9.75
C ARG A 262 0.59 -6.09 -9.77
N LEU A 263 -0.14 -6.24 -10.86
CA LEU A 263 -1.17 -7.27 -10.98
C LEU A 263 -0.51 -8.64 -11.18
N LEU A 264 -1.03 -9.64 -10.44
CA LEU A 264 -0.60 -11.04 -10.48
C LEU A 264 -1.73 -11.96 -10.95
N ASP A 265 -2.98 -11.49 -10.85
CA ASP A 265 -4.19 -12.13 -11.37
C ASP A 265 -5.14 -11.06 -11.94
N PRO A 266 -4.91 -10.62 -13.19
CA PRO A 266 -5.77 -9.60 -13.82
C PRO A 266 -7.24 -10.02 -13.93
N LEU A 267 -7.53 -11.33 -14.05
CA LEU A 267 -8.90 -11.82 -14.16
C LEU A 267 -9.70 -11.55 -12.88
N ARG A 268 -9.18 -11.95 -11.72
CA ARG A 268 -9.84 -11.70 -10.43
C ARG A 268 -9.89 -10.22 -10.09
N PHE A 269 -8.87 -9.46 -10.44
CA PHE A 269 -8.86 -8.02 -10.27
C PHE A 269 -9.96 -7.35 -11.10
N LEU A 270 -10.04 -7.66 -12.39
CA LEU A 270 -11.10 -7.14 -13.28
C LEU A 270 -12.50 -7.55 -12.84
N GLN A 271 -12.65 -8.77 -12.29
CA GLN A 271 -13.92 -9.23 -11.73
C GLN A 271 -14.40 -8.30 -10.61
N GLN A 272 -13.52 -7.93 -9.67
CA GLN A 272 -13.86 -6.99 -8.61
C GLN A 272 -14.22 -5.62 -9.16
N ILE A 273 -13.46 -5.11 -10.13
CA ILE A 273 -13.74 -3.81 -10.76
C ILE A 273 -15.09 -3.83 -11.48
N ALA A 274 -15.40 -4.89 -12.23
CA ALA A 274 -16.68 -5.02 -12.96
C ALA A 274 -17.89 -5.16 -12.01
N GLU A 275 -17.71 -5.71 -10.83
CA GLU A 275 -18.77 -5.77 -9.80
C GLU A 275 -19.02 -4.40 -9.16
N LEU A 276 -17.98 -3.58 -9.01
CA LEU A 276 -18.09 -2.20 -8.51
C LEU A 276 -18.64 -1.23 -9.56
N HIS A 277 -18.35 -1.51 -10.81
CA HIS A 277 -18.68 -0.71 -11.97
C HIS A 277 -19.46 -1.54 -13.00
N PRO A 278 -20.75 -1.83 -12.76
CA PRO A 278 -21.56 -2.64 -13.67
C PRO A 278 -21.69 -2.06 -15.10
N GLU A 279 -21.45 -0.75 -15.24
CA GLU A 279 -21.39 -0.02 -16.51
C GLU A 279 -20.11 -0.32 -17.30
N LEU A 280 -19.07 -0.86 -16.67
CA LEU A 280 -17.80 -1.17 -17.34
C LEU A 280 -18.02 -2.21 -18.43
N SER A 281 -17.67 -1.85 -19.65
CA SER A 281 -17.66 -2.74 -20.81
C SER A 281 -16.45 -2.46 -21.66
N GLY A 282 -15.80 -3.50 -22.14
CA GLY A 282 -14.62 -3.35 -22.97
C GLY A 282 -13.83 -4.64 -23.16
N ARG A 283 -12.79 -4.52 -24.01
CA ARG A 283 -11.90 -5.63 -24.33
C ARG A 283 -10.46 -5.14 -24.30
N TRP A 284 -9.61 -5.83 -23.52
CA TRP A 284 -8.20 -5.49 -23.32
C TRP A 284 -7.32 -6.70 -23.62
N ALA A 285 -6.47 -6.58 -24.64
CA ALA A 285 -5.45 -7.58 -24.91
C ALA A 285 -4.22 -7.26 -24.03
N TYR A 286 -4.05 -8.02 -22.96
CA TYR A 286 -2.98 -7.83 -21.99
C TYR A 286 -1.82 -8.76 -22.28
N GLN A 287 -0.61 -8.20 -22.30
CA GLN A 287 0.66 -8.92 -22.37
C GLN A 287 1.53 -8.54 -21.17
N ASP A 288 2.19 -9.52 -20.61
CA ASP A 288 3.06 -9.34 -19.46
C ASP A 288 4.48 -9.79 -19.73
N ALA A 289 5.44 -8.87 -19.62
CA ALA A 289 6.85 -9.15 -19.89
C ALA A 289 7.49 -10.13 -18.88
N PHE A 290 6.91 -10.26 -17.67
CA PHE A 290 7.44 -11.09 -16.58
C PHE A 290 6.66 -12.39 -16.39
N PHE A 291 5.37 -12.39 -16.73
CA PHE A 291 4.45 -13.50 -16.54
C PHE A 291 3.64 -13.76 -17.81
N PRO A 292 4.22 -14.43 -18.84
CA PRO A 292 3.53 -14.71 -20.10
C PRO A 292 2.25 -15.54 -19.96
N ASP A 293 2.06 -16.23 -18.84
CA ASP A 293 0.84 -16.97 -18.52
C ASP A 293 -0.34 -16.05 -18.13
N LEU A 294 -0.10 -14.75 -17.96
CA LEU A 294 -1.14 -13.73 -17.80
C LEU A 294 -1.59 -13.14 -19.14
N ASP A 295 -0.91 -13.48 -20.23
CA ASP A 295 -1.26 -12.98 -21.56
C ASP A 295 -2.64 -13.49 -21.98
N GLY A 296 -3.49 -12.57 -22.43
CA GLY A 296 -4.84 -12.93 -22.84
C GLY A 296 -5.66 -11.74 -23.29
N LEU A 297 -6.81 -12.04 -23.85
CA LEU A 297 -7.86 -11.07 -24.13
C LEU A 297 -8.90 -11.11 -23.00
N TYR A 298 -8.89 -10.08 -22.20
CA TYR A 298 -9.84 -9.85 -21.11
C TYR A 298 -11.02 -9.06 -21.64
N SER A 299 -12.22 -9.60 -21.50
CA SER A 299 -13.46 -8.97 -21.94
C SER A 299 -14.39 -8.80 -20.75
N VAL A 300 -14.94 -7.59 -20.59
CA VAL A 300 -15.94 -7.26 -19.58
C VAL A 300 -17.22 -6.86 -20.26
N GLU A 301 -18.32 -7.51 -19.91
CA GLU A 301 -19.66 -7.19 -20.41
C GLU A 301 -20.69 -7.55 -19.33
N ALA A 302 -21.58 -6.62 -19.01
CA ALA A 302 -22.65 -6.77 -18.04
C ALA A 302 -22.16 -7.35 -16.68
N GLY A 303 -21.03 -6.87 -16.16
CA GLY A 303 -20.44 -7.31 -14.89
C GLY A 303 -19.74 -8.68 -14.94
N ARG A 304 -19.69 -9.32 -16.12
CA ARG A 304 -19.01 -10.59 -16.32
C ARG A 304 -17.66 -10.41 -16.97
N VAL A 305 -16.62 -11.03 -16.43
CA VAL A 305 -15.27 -11.02 -16.99
C VAL A 305 -14.92 -12.39 -17.56
N VAL A 306 -14.36 -12.40 -18.75
CA VAL A 306 -13.87 -13.61 -19.44
C VAL A 306 -12.47 -13.32 -19.95
N CYS A 307 -11.55 -14.26 -19.73
CA CYS A 307 -10.24 -14.27 -20.35
C CYS A 307 -10.16 -15.37 -21.40
N THR A 308 -9.71 -15.03 -22.61
CA THR A 308 -9.45 -15.95 -23.71
C THR A 308 -8.01 -15.81 -24.18
N ALA A 309 -7.57 -16.68 -25.07
CA ALA A 309 -6.21 -16.60 -25.64
C ALA A 309 -5.93 -15.21 -26.23
N TYR A 310 -4.66 -14.79 -26.14
CA TYR A 310 -4.23 -13.52 -26.75
C TYR A 310 -4.59 -13.51 -28.26
N PRO A 311 -5.20 -12.43 -28.75
CA PRO A 311 -5.68 -12.36 -30.13
C PRO A 311 -4.53 -12.29 -31.14
N LYS A 312 -4.80 -12.75 -32.33
CA LYS A 312 -3.83 -12.75 -33.46
C LYS A 312 -4.01 -11.54 -34.39
N ASP A 313 -5.11 -10.83 -34.28
CA ASP A 313 -5.47 -9.65 -35.03
C ASP A 313 -5.57 -8.44 -34.12
N ASP A 314 -5.47 -7.23 -34.65
CA ASP A 314 -5.42 -5.98 -33.87
C ASP A 314 -6.75 -5.22 -33.94
N THR A 315 -7.90 -5.90 -33.95
CA THR A 315 -9.19 -5.21 -34.12
C THR A 315 -10.13 -5.43 -32.93
N GLY A 316 -10.74 -4.32 -32.47
CA GLY A 316 -11.86 -4.33 -31.54
C GLY A 316 -11.48 -4.51 -30.05
N TYR A 317 -10.23 -4.17 -29.68
CA TYR A 317 -9.77 -4.17 -28.29
C TYR A 317 -8.64 -3.15 -28.08
N THR A 318 -8.35 -2.84 -26.83
CA THR A 318 -7.21 -2.02 -26.42
C THR A 318 -6.02 -2.92 -26.08
N VAL A 319 -4.85 -2.67 -26.66
CA VAL A 319 -3.62 -3.39 -26.34
C VAL A 319 -3.01 -2.79 -25.08
N CYS A 320 -2.65 -3.64 -24.11
CA CYS A 320 -2.01 -3.27 -22.84
C CYS A 320 -0.78 -4.17 -22.63
N ARG A 321 0.42 -3.58 -22.58
CA ARG A 321 1.70 -4.30 -22.45
C ARG A 321 2.28 -4.24 -21.04
N SER A 322 1.50 -3.73 -20.09
CA SER A 322 1.91 -3.61 -18.69
C SER A 322 0.71 -3.43 -17.78
N THR A 323 0.93 -3.64 -16.47
CA THR A 323 -0.06 -3.28 -15.44
C THR A 323 -0.48 -1.82 -15.58
N ALA A 324 0.46 -0.89 -15.83
CA ALA A 324 0.18 0.54 -15.97
C ALA A 324 -0.77 0.84 -17.15
N GLU A 325 -0.52 0.24 -18.32
CA GLU A 325 -1.37 0.43 -19.48
C GLU A 325 -2.78 -0.15 -19.27
N LEU A 326 -2.90 -1.32 -18.63
CA LEU A 326 -4.20 -1.90 -18.31
C LEU A 326 -4.99 -1.02 -17.35
N LEU A 327 -4.38 -0.56 -16.26
CA LEU A 327 -5.05 0.31 -15.28
C LEU A 327 -5.45 1.65 -15.89
N SER A 328 -4.60 2.23 -16.74
CA SER A 328 -4.92 3.46 -17.48
C SER A 328 -6.10 3.26 -18.44
N ALA A 329 -6.10 2.16 -19.19
CA ALA A 329 -7.19 1.84 -20.12
C ALA A 329 -8.54 1.60 -19.41
N LEU A 330 -8.50 0.97 -18.23
CA LEU A 330 -9.68 0.80 -17.37
C LEU A 330 -10.19 2.14 -16.85
N GLY A 331 -9.30 2.99 -16.35
CA GLY A 331 -9.63 4.34 -15.89
C GLY A 331 -10.27 5.18 -17.00
N ASN A 332 -9.72 5.12 -18.21
CA ASN A 332 -10.30 5.80 -19.39
C ASN A 332 -11.70 5.27 -19.71
N SER A 333 -11.94 3.97 -19.57
CA SER A 333 -13.26 3.36 -19.82
C SER A 333 -14.29 3.76 -18.76
N LEU A 334 -13.85 4.02 -17.53
CA LEU A 334 -14.70 4.48 -16.42
C LEU A 334 -14.85 6.00 -16.35
N GLY A 335 -14.06 6.75 -17.13
CA GLY A 335 -14.02 8.22 -17.06
C GLY A 335 -13.36 8.76 -15.78
N THR A 336 -12.70 7.91 -15.00
CA THR A 336 -12.00 8.29 -13.78
C THR A 336 -10.78 7.36 -13.57
N PRO A 337 -9.64 7.88 -13.10
CA PRO A 337 -8.49 7.04 -12.77
C PRO A 337 -8.84 5.99 -11.72
N LEU A 338 -8.32 4.77 -11.90
CA LEU A 338 -8.36 3.76 -10.85
C LEU A 338 -7.30 4.10 -9.80
N CYS A 339 -7.76 4.55 -8.66
CA CYS A 339 -6.92 4.92 -7.53
C CYS A 339 -7.37 4.17 -6.28
N TYR A 340 -6.39 3.76 -5.46
CA TYR A 340 -6.65 3.13 -4.18
C TYR A 340 -6.18 4.03 -3.05
N SER A 341 -6.96 4.09 -1.99
CA SER A 341 -6.59 4.81 -0.78
C SER A 341 -5.68 3.97 0.09
N LEU A 342 -4.68 4.62 0.60
CA LEU A 342 -3.84 4.15 1.70
C LEU A 342 -3.88 5.22 2.78
N ARG A 343 -4.54 4.93 3.91
CA ARG A 343 -4.72 5.95 4.95
C ARG A 343 -3.49 6.17 5.79
N LEU A 344 -2.77 5.12 6.11
CA LEU A 344 -1.51 5.22 6.85
C LEU A 344 -0.61 4.06 6.42
N PHE A 345 0.67 4.34 6.23
CA PHE A 345 1.69 3.32 5.93
C PHE A 345 2.98 3.65 6.64
N PHE A 346 3.83 2.63 6.81
CA PHE A 346 5.22 2.88 7.10
C PHE A 346 5.78 3.73 5.96
N GLU A 347 5.88 5.04 6.16
CA GLU A 347 6.81 5.83 5.37
C GLU A 347 8.18 5.33 5.76
N ALA A 348 8.96 4.80 4.81
CA ALA A 348 10.38 4.66 5.03
C ALA A 348 10.91 6.07 5.32
N VAL A 349 11.42 6.25 6.52
CA VAL A 349 12.04 7.48 6.97
C VAL A 349 13.35 7.70 6.24
#